data_ff9fffce719cc35f006a7675285980fe
#
_entry.id   ff9fffce719cc35f006a7675285980fe
#
_cell.length_a   1.000
_cell.length_b   1.000
_cell.length_c   1.000
_cell.angle_alpha   90.00
_cell.angle_beta   90.00
_cell.angle_gamma   90.00
#
_symmetry.space_group_name_H-M   'P 1'
#
loop_
_entity.id
_entity.type
_entity.pdbx_description
1 polymer ?
#
loop_
_entity_poly.entity_id
_entity_poly.type
_entity_poly.pdbx_seq_one_letter_code
_entity_poly.pdbx_strand_id
1 'polypeptide(L)'
;MAAPVYADTSFLVSLYIQDANSVQAVADAAKLLPLCFTALLEHELRNAIRLCVFRRQITTTQREKALHDIESDKAAGVLHAVPLDWPKALKYAEALGRRHTEALGARGMDILHVASALALKAGRFVTFDEKQRELARLAGLNV
;
A
#
# COMPACT_ATOMS: atom_id res chain seq x y z
N MET A 1 1.05 -16.27 15.34
CA MET A 1 0.95 -14.88 14.91
C MET A 1 0.15 -14.80 13.61
N ALA A 2 -0.73 -13.82 13.50
CA ALA A 2 -1.46 -13.61 12.26
C ALA A 2 -0.50 -13.18 11.14
N ALA A 3 -0.78 -13.60 9.91
CA ALA A 3 -0.02 -13.18 8.75
C ALA A 3 -0.18 -11.66 8.52
N PRO A 4 0.86 -10.97 8.03
CA PRO A 4 0.78 -9.53 7.76
C PRO A 4 -0.33 -9.19 6.77
N VAL A 5 -0.91 -8.01 6.91
CA VAL A 5 -1.83 -7.44 5.91
C VAL A 5 -1.09 -6.34 5.18
N TYR A 6 -1.02 -6.46 3.86
CA TYR A 6 -0.38 -5.48 3.00
C TYR A 6 -1.45 -4.63 2.31
N ALA A 7 -1.48 -3.35 2.64
CA ALA A 7 -2.31 -2.37 1.95
C ALA A 7 -1.42 -1.56 1.02
N ASP A 8 -1.81 -1.42 -0.25
CA ASP A 8 -1.03 -0.63 -1.19
C ASP A 8 -1.21 0.88 -0.94
N THR A 9 -0.46 1.68 -1.66
CA THR A 9 -0.48 3.14 -1.48
C THR A 9 -1.88 3.73 -1.74
N SER A 10 -2.62 3.22 -2.71
CA SER A 10 -3.97 3.73 -3.01
C SER A 10 -4.93 3.58 -1.83
N PHE A 11 -4.86 2.43 -1.15
CA PHE A 11 -5.67 2.18 0.04
C PHE A 11 -5.24 3.09 1.20
N LEU A 12 -3.92 3.20 1.43
CA LEU A 12 -3.39 4.03 2.52
C LEU A 12 -3.72 5.50 2.33
N VAL A 13 -3.63 6.02 1.11
CA VAL A 13 -4.01 7.42 0.83
C VAL A 13 -5.45 7.68 1.27
N SER A 14 -6.37 6.77 0.98
CA SER A 14 -7.79 6.92 1.34
C SER A 14 -8.03 6.89 2.85
N LEU A 15 -7.10 6.35 3.65
CA LEU A 15 -7.16 6.42 5.11
C LEU A 15 -6.79 7.80 5.66
N TYR A 16 -5.91 8.53 4.99
CA TYR A 16 -5.35 9.78 5.51
C TYR A 16 -5.83 11.03 4.77
N ILE A 17 -6.33 10.86 3.56
CA ILE A 17 -6.92 11.93 2.75
C ILE A 17 -8.37 11.58 2.47
N GLN A 18 -9.28 12.55 2.64
CA GLN A 18 -10.70 12.33 2.36
C GLN A 18 -10.91 12.23 0.86
N ASP A 19 -11.35 11.07 0.39
CA ASP A 19 -11.71 10.80 -1.00
C ASP A 19 -12.92 9.87 -1.09
N ALA A 20 -13.29 9.46 -2.29
CA ALA A 20 -14.45 8.60 -2.53
C ALA A 20 -14.36 7.22 -1.84
N ASN A 21 -13.15 6.76 -1.55
CA ASN A 21 -12.91 5.44 -0.95
C ASN A 21 -12.68 5.49 0.56
N SER A 22 -12.64 6.67 1.17
CA SER A 22 -12.24 6.83 2.58
C SER A 22 -13.17 6.10 3.55
N VAL A 23 -14.47 6.14 3.34
CA VAL A 23 -15.43 5.45 4.22
C VAL A 23 -15.17 3.95 4.20
N GLN A 24 -15.01 3.37 3.02
CA GLN A 24 -14.73 1.95 2.87
C GLN A 24 -13.35 1.59 3.41
N ALA A 25 -12.34 2.43 3.18
CA ALA A 25 -10.99 2.21 3.67
C ALA A 25 -10.96 2.14 5.20
N VAL A 26 -11.62 3.06 5.88
CA VAL A 26 -11.69 3.09 7.35
C VAL A 26 -12.41 1.85 7.88
N ALA A 27 -13.53 1.47 7.26
CA ALA A 27 -14.29 0.29 7.67
C ALA A 27 -13.48 -1.00 7.49
N ASP A 28 -12.79 -1.14 6.37
CA ASP A 28 -11.97 -2.32 6.08
C ASP A 28 -10.75 -2.37 6.98
N ALA A 29 -10.05 -1.24 7.15
CA ALA A 29 -8.87 -1.16 8.01
C ALA A 29 -9.19 -1.57 9.45
N ALA A 30 -10.32 -1.17 9.99
CA ALA A 30 -10.73 -1.53 11.35
C ALA A 30 -10.76 -3.05 11.59
N LYS A 31 -10.98 -3.84 10.53
CA LYS A 31 -11.02 -5.31 10.59
C LYS A 31 -9.67 -5.95 10.32
N LEU A 32 -8.72 -5.20 9.80
CA LEU A 32 -7.45 -5.72 9.27
C LEU A 32 -6.21 -5.28 10.05
N LEU A 33 -6.37 -4.41 11.06
CA LEU A 33 -5.24 -3.89 11.83
C LEU A 33 -4.48 -4.98 12.58
N PRO A 34 -3.17 -4.83 12.74
CA PRO A 34 -2.32 -3.77 12.19
C PRO A 34 -2.00 -4.00 10.71
N LEU A 35 -1.74 -2.89 9.98
CA LEU A 35 -1.27 -2.95 8.60
C LEU A 35 0.26 -2.95 8.60
N CYS A 36 0.90 -3.79 7.79
CA CYS A 36 2.35 -3.72 7.66
C CYS A 36 2.76 -2.44 6.93
N PHE A 37 3.87 -1.84 7.36
CA PHE A 37 4.30 -0.55 6.85
C PHE A 37 5.81 -0.58 6.59
N THR A 38 6.16 -0.75 5.33
CA THR A 38 7.56 -0.76 4.88
C THR A 38 8.06 0.66 4.60
N ALA A 39 9.37 0.84 4.53
CA ALA A 39 9.97 2.11 4.12
C ALA A 39 9.50 2.53 2.72
N LEU A 40 9.26 1.57 1.83
CA LEU A 40 8.71 1.82 0.50
C LEU A 40 7.30 2.43 0.57
N LEU A 41 6.42 1.81 1.35
CA LEU A 41 5.05 2.31 1.54
C LEU A 41 5.06 3.69 2.19
N GLU A 42 5.89 3.90 3.18
CA GLU A 42 6.00 5.20 3.85
C GLU A 42 6.43 6.30 2.87
N HIS A 43 7.46 6.03 2.07
CA HIS A 43 7.93 6.98 1.07
C HIS A 43 6.84 7.32 0.05
N GLU A 44 6.18 6.32 -0.51
CA GLU A 44 5.14 6.53 -1.50
C GLU A 44 3.92 7.25 -0.92
N LEU A 45 3.48 6.85 0.26
CA LEU A 45 2.33 7.48 0.91
C LEU A 45 2.58 8.97 1.18
N ARG A 46 3.72 9.30 1.76
CA ARG A 46 4.08 10.69 2.04
C ARG A 46 4.17 11.52 0.76
N ASN A 47 4.77 10.97 -0.28
CA ASN A 47 4.87 11.66 -1.56
C ASN A 47 3.50 11.80 -2.23
N ALA A 48 2.64 10.78 -2.16
CA ALA A 48 1.29 10.85 -2.71
C ALA A 48 0.46 11.95 -2.03
N ILE A 49 0.58 12.11 -0.72
CA ILE A 49 -0.09 13.19 0.03
C ILE A 49 0.40 14.56 -0.44
N ARG A 50 1.71 14.74 -0.62
CA ARG A 50 2.28 15.99 -1.13
C ARG A 50 1.84 16.27 -2.58
N LEU A 51 1.72 15.23 -3.38
CA LEU A 51 1.21 15.33 -4.74
C LEU A 51 -0.25 15.80 -4.79
N CYS A 52 -1.06 15.42 -3.80
CA CYS A 52 -2.42 15.93 -3.66
C CYS A 52 -2.46 17.44 -3.44
N VAL A 53 -1.49 18.01 -2.73
CA VAL A 53 -1.35 19.47 -2.60
C VAL A 53 -1.02 20.10 -3.95
N PHE A 54 -0.07 19.54 -4.67
CA PHE A 54 0.30 20.03 -6.01
C PHE A 54 -0.90 20.03 -6.97
N ARG A 55 -1.71 18.98 -6.90
CA ARG A 55 -2.93 18.84 -7.72
C ARG A 55 -4.11 19.66 -7.21
N ARG A 56 -3.92 20.41 -6.13
CA ARG A 56 -4.96 21.23 -5.48
C ARG A 56 -6.16 20.42 -5.00
N GLN A 57 -5.94 19.17 -4.64
CA GLN A 57 -6.96 18.28 -4.08
C GLN A 57 -7.12 18.46 -2.58
N ILE A 58 -6.05 18.87 -1.91
CA ILE A 58 -6.03 19.19 -0.48
C ILE A 58 -5.23 20.48 -0.22
N THR A 59 -5.44 21.05 0.95
CA THR A 59 -4.68 22.22 1.43
C THR A 59 -3.39 21.79 2.13
N THR A 60 -2.48 22.73 2.36
CA THR A 60 -1.27 22.48 3.16
C THR A 60 -1.61 22.10 4.60
N THR A 61 -2.67 22.66 5.17
CA THR A 61 -3.15 22.30 6.52
C THR A 61 -3.62 20.84 6.56
N GLN A 62 -4.35 20.40 5.54
CA GLN A 62 -4.79 19.01 5.43
C GLN A 62 -3.60 18.05 5.26
N ARG A 63 -2.58 18.47 4.50
CA ARG A 63 -1.33 17.71 4.39
C ARG A 63 -0.67 17.53 5.76
N GLU A 64 -0.52 18.62 6.52
CA GLU A 64 0.12 18.54 7.85
C GLU A 64 -0.65 17.61 8.78
N LYS A 65 -1.97 17.68 8.76
CA LYS A 65 -2.80 16.77 9.54
C LYS A 65 -2.58 15.31 9.13
N ALA A 66 -2.58 15.03 7.83
CA ALA A 66 -2.37 13.67 7.32
C ALA A 66 -1.00 13.12 7.73
N LEU A 67 0.06 13.91 7.59
CA LEU A 67 1.42 13.50 7.98
C LEU A 67 1.53 13.28 9.49
N HIS A 68 0.86 14.09 10.29
CA HIS A 68 0.79 13.92 11.74
C HIS A 68 0.04 12.63 12.11
N ASP A 69 -1.08 12.35 11.45
CA ASP A 69 -1.89 11.15 11.71
C ASP A 69 -1.09 9.87 11.38
N ILE A 70 -0.27 9.89 10.32
CA ILE A 70 0.63 8.78 10.00
C ILE A 70 1.61 8.52 11.14
N GLU A 71 2.24 9.57 11.69
CA GLU A 71 3.17 9.41 12.82
C GLU A 71 2.46 8.88 14.07
N SER A 72 1.25 9.37 14.33
CA SER A 72 0.43 8.88 15.46
C SER A 72 0.09 7.40 15.30
N ASP A 73 -0.28 6.98 14.11
CA ASP A 73 -0.64 5.59 13.81
C ASP A 73 0.59 4.67 13.86
N LYS A 74 1.76 5.15 13.47
CA LYS A 74 3.02 4.42 13.66
C LYS A 74 3.30 4.22 15.16
N ALA A 75 3.16 5.27 15.94
CA ALA A 75 3.41 5.21 17.40
C ALA A 75 2.40 4.28 18.10
N ALA A 76 1.16 4.24 17.61
CA ALA A 76 0.09 3.41 18.17
C ALA A 76 0.14 1.94 17.69
N GLY A 77 1.00 1.62 16.72
CA GLY A 77 1.09 0.27 16.15
C GLY A 77 -0.01 -0.07 15.14
N VAL A 78 -0.81 0.90 14.74
CA VAL A 78 -1.80 0.74 13.65
C VAL A 78 -1.08 0.48 12.34
N LEU A 79 -0.03 1.27 12.08
CA LEU A 79 0.94 1.02 11.02
C LEU A 79 2.15 0.35 11.65
N HIS A 80 2.33 -0.91 11.37
CA HIS A 80 3.41 -1.71 11.95
C HIS A 80 4.63 -1.70 11.03
N ALA A 81 5.69 -1.01 11.45
CA ALA A 81 6.94 -0.94 10.70
C ALA A 81 7.57 -2.32 10.55
N VAL A 82 7.81 -2.73 9.33
CA VAL A 82 8.46 -4.02 9.02
C VAL A 82 9.58 -3.81 8.02
N PRO A 83 10.72 -4.50 8.19
CA PRO A 83 11.79 -4.45 7.20
C PRO A 83 11.38 -5.23 5.95
N LEU A 84 11.81 -4.73 4.80
CA LEU A 84 11.62 -5.41 3.53
C LEU A 84 12.94 -6.05 3.10
N ASP A 85 12.89 -7.35 2.82
CA ASP A 85 14.00 -8.06 2.16
C ASP A 85 14.02 -7.65 0.69
N TRP A 86 14.79 -6.61 0.37
CA TRP A 86 14.86 -6.04 -0.96
C TRP A 86 15.34 -7.03 -2.03
N PRO A 87 16.41 -7.80 -1.81
CA PRO A 87 16.81 -8.82 -2.79
C PRO A 87 15.69 -9.79 -3.12
N LYS A 88 14.97 -10.25 -2.10
CA LYS A 88 13.86 -11.18 -2.27
C LYS A 88 12.67 -10.52 -2.99
N ALA A 89 12.32 -9.30 -2.61
CA ALA A 89 11.24 -8.56 -3.24
C ALA A 89 11.55 -8.31 -4.73
N LEU A 90 12.77 -7.91 -5.06
CA LEU A 90 13.17 -7.68 -6.45
C LEU A 90 13.19 -8.96 -7.27
N LYS A 91 13.54 -10.09 -6.67
CA LYS A 91 13.46 -11.39 -7.33
C LYS A 91 12.03 -11.77 -7.68
N TYR A 92 11.09 -11.57 -6.76
CA TYR A 92 9.67 -11.76 -7.04
C TYR A 92 9.16 -10.77 -8.09
N ALA A 93 9.60 -9.51 -8.02
CA ALA A 93 9.20 -8.49 -8.99
C ALA A 93 9.62 -8.87 -10.42
N GLU A 94 10.82 -9.39 -10.61
CA GLU A 94 11.29 -9.86 -11.92
C GLU A 94 10.41 -11.02 -12.43
N ALA A 95 10.10 -11.98 -11.57
CA ALA A 95 9.26 -13.11 -11.94
C ALA A 95 7.84 -12.67 -12.32
N LEU A 96 7.26 -11.73 -11.57
CA LEU A 96 5.94 -11.18 -11.87
C LEU A 96 5.95 -10.36 -13.16
N GLY A 97 6.98 -9.56 -13.37
CA GLY A 97 7.13 -8.78 -14.59
C GLY A 97 7.16 -9.65 -15.84
N ARG A 98 7.93 -10.71 -15.82
CA ARG A 98 7.99 -11.67 -16.91
C ARG A 98 6.63 -12.27 -17.26
N ARG A 99 5.86 -12.60 -16.24
CA ARG A 99 4.59 -13.30 -16.43
C ARG A 99 3.45 -12.38 -16.83
N HIS A 100 3.45 -11.14 -16.31
CA HIS A 100 2.23 -10.34 -16.30
C HIS A 100 2.35 -8.96 -16.92
N THR A 101 3.52 -8.35 -17.00
CA THR A 101 3.63 -6.96 -17.47
C THR A 101 3.12 -6.79 -18.89
N GLU A 102 3.52 -7.66 -19.81
CA GLU A 102 3.13 -7.53 -21.21
C GLU A 102 1.62 -7.78 -21.43
N ALA A 103 1.01 -8.62 -20.59
CA ALA A 103 -0.41 -8.94 -20.69
C ALA A 103 -1.31 -7.91 -20.00
N LEU A 104 -0.88 -7.39 -18.83
CA LEU A 104 -1.70 -6.51 -18.01
C LEU A 104 -1.30 -5.04 -18.11
N GLY A 105 -0.14 -4.73 -18.68
CA GLY A 105 0.40 -3.38 -18.68
C GLY A 105 0.71 -2.89 -17.26
N ALA A 106 1.16 -3.79 -16.38
CA ALA A 106 1.48 -3.44 -14.99
C ALA A 106 2.69 -2.52 -14.93
N ARG A 107 2.61 -1.50 -14.07
CA ARG A 107 3.72 -0.56 -13.86
C ARG A 107 4.71 -1.15 -12.85
N GLY A 108 5.97 -0.69 -12.91
CA GLY A 108 7.02 -1.21 -12.04
C GLY A 108 6.71 -1.11 -10.55
N MET A 109 6.11 -0.01 -10.12
CA MET A 109 5.73 0.16 -8.70
C MET A 109 4.58 -0.76 -8.28
N ASP A 110 3.61 -1.00 -9.16
CA ASP A 110 2.51 -1.92 -8.88
C ASP A 110 3.04 -3.34 -8.68
N ILE A 111 3.97 -3.76 -9.55
CA ILE A 111 4.66 -5.05 -9.42
C ILE A 111 5.45 -5.11 -8.11
N LEU A 112 6.16 -4.04 -7.77
CA LEU A 112 6.99 -4.01 -6.56
C LEU A 112 6.14 -4.13 -5.29
N HIS A 113 4.96 -3.55 -5.24
CA HIS A 113 4.05 -3.73 -4.10
C HIS A 113 3.58 -5.19 -3.96
N VAL A 114 3.19 -5.82 -5.04
CA VAL A 114 2.78 -7.23 -5.00
C VAL A 114 3.96 -8.12 -4.61
N ALA A 115 5.13 -7.86 -5.18
CA ALA A 115 6.37 -8.56 -4.85
C ALA A 115 6.75 -8.39 -3.37
N SER A 116 6.58 -7.19 -2.84
CA SER A 116 6.83 -6.90 -1.42
C SER A 116 5.89 -7.68 -0.51
N ALA A 117 4.62 -7.74 -0.86
CA ALA A 117 3.63 -8.53 -0.13
C ALA A 117 4.00 -10.02 -0.12
N LEU A 118 4.47 -10.55 -1.25
CA LEU A 118 4.96 -11.93 -1.34
C LEU A 118 6.19 -12.15 -0.46
N ALA A 119 7.15 -11.23 -0.50
CA ALA A 119 8.37 -11.31 0.31
C ALA A 119 8.07 -11.29 1.81
N LEU A 120 7.07 -10.52 2.21
CA LEU A 120 6.61 -10.43 3.60
C LEU A 120 5.68 -11.58 3.99
N LYS A 121 5.33 -12.46 3.07
CA LYS A 121 4.36 -13.55 3.28
C LYS A 121 3.01 -13.02 3.77
N ALA A 122 2.54 -11.94 3.15
CA ALA A 122 1.27 -11.33 3.52
C ALA A 122 0.11 -12.31 3.38
N GLY A 123 -0.75 -12.34 4.38
CA GLY A 123 -1.97 -13.15 4.36
C GLY A 123 -3.09 -12.50 3.57
N ARG A 124 -2.98 -11.19 3.35
CA ARG A 124 -3.97 -10.44 2.57
C ARG A 124 -3.32 -9.22 1.91
N PHE A 125 -3.78 -8.93 0.69
CA PHE A 125 -3.41 -7.74 -0.07
C PHE A 125 -4.65 -6.88 -0.29
N VAL A 126 -4.60 -5.61 0.10
CA VAL A 126 -5.76 -4.71 0.03
C VAL A 126 -5.46 -3.54 -0.88
N THR A 127 -6.34 -3.28 -1.83
CA THR A 127 -6.19 -2.20 -2.81
C THR A 127 -7.55 -1.76 -3.35
N PHE A 128 -7.65 -0.51 -3.79
CA PHE A 128 -8.78 -0.01 -4.56
C PHE A 128 -8.53 0.00 -6.06
N ASP A 129 -7.32 -0.33 -6.49
CA ASP A 129 -6.95 -0.40 -7.90
C ASP A 129 -7.27 -1.80 -8.45
N GLU A 130 -8.18 -1.89 -9.42
CA GLU A 130 -8.61 -3.18 -9.97
C GLU A 130 -7.47 -3.91 -10.71
N LYS A 131 -6.61 -3.18 -11.41
CA LYS A 131 -5.45 -3.78 -12.08
C LYS A 131 -4.47 -4.35 -11.05
N GLN A 132 -4.23 -3.63 -9.97
CA GLN A 132 -3.40 -4.08 -8.86
C GLN A 132 -3.98 -5.31 -8.17
N ARG A 133 -5.29 -5.32 -7.95
CA ARG A 133 -5.99 -6.47 -7.36
C ARG A 133 -5.84 -7.71 -8.23
N GLU A 134 -6.03 -7.57 -9.54
CA GLU A 134 -5.87 -8.67 -10.48
C GLU A 134 -4.45 -9.22 -10.49
N LEU A 135 -3.44 -8.35 -10.48
CA LEU A 135 -2.05 -8.75 -10.40
C LEU A 135 -1.77 -9.51 -9.10
N ALA A 136 -2.27 -9.01 -7.97
CA ALA A 136 -2.11 -9.66 -6.67
C ALA A 136 -2.79 -11.04 -6.66
N ARG A 137 -3.98 -11.13 -7.21
CA ARG A 137 -4.72 -12.39 -7.34
C ARG A 137 -3.95 -13.41 -8.16
N LEU A 138 -3.43 -13.01 -9.32
CA LEU A 138 -2.63 -13.87 -10.20
C LEU A 138 -1.32 -14.30 -9.54
N ALA A 139 -0.78 -13.48 -8.66
CA ALA A 139 0.41 -13.82 -7.88
C ALA A 139 0.14 -14.80 -6.72
N GLY A 140 -1.11 -15.14 -6.48
CA GLY A 140 -1.52 -16.07 -5.43
C GLY A 140 -1.82 -15.43 -4.08
N LEU A 141 -1.90 -14.10 -4.02
CA LEU A 141 -2.29 -13.40 -2.79
C LEU A 141 -3.82 -13.45 -2.60
N ASN A 142 -4.23 -13.46 -1.33
CA ASN A 142 -5.63 -13.30 -0.97
C ASN A 142 -6.00 -11.81 -1.07
N VAL A 143 -6.97 -11.51 -1.89
CA VAL A 143 -7.38 -10.13 -2.18
C VAL A 143 -8.79 -9.82 -1.70
#